data_757a4c43bfbe09f1a37c945c3a491dd1
#
_entry.id   757a4c43bfbe09f1a37c945c3a491dd1
#
_cell.length_a   1.000
_cell.length_b   1.000
_cell.length_c   1.000
_cell.angle_alpha   90.00
_cell.angle_beta   90.00
_cell.angle_gamma   90.00
#
_symmetry.space_group_name_H-M   'P 1'
#
loop_
_entity.id
_entity.type
_entity.pdbx_description
1 polymer ?
#
loop_
_entity_poly.entity_id
_entity_poly.type
_entity_poly.pdbx_seq_one_letter_code
_entity_poly.pdbx_strand_id
1 'polypeptide(L)'
;MLGGRTSPRLIPAPMDIALTHRLSFKQASLTVLVAFILGTLLSLIQVGVDYASQDASINREVRALLDVSHNPAARIAYNIDAELAQELVLGLLRSPAVVRAEIIDTSGLPLASASRESAESRLRPLSDFLFGHKRVYEDPLHVDHAPGEALGVLHLEIDTFVFGNDFLRRAGITLLSGFVRSLLLSLILLVLFYTLLTKPLVSLIQALSGHDPRSPARMRLPCPKGHERDEIGVLVEVINRQLGRISVEIEQRREAENRLTQYLEELESIVAARTAELKAANARLTLSNQELEEARQTALDMAQARASFLANMSHEIRTPLXXARR
;
A
#
# COMPACT_ATOMS: atom_id res chain seq x y z
N MET A 1 -10.35 52.48 23.00
CA MET A 1 -10.16 51.90 21.66
C MET A 1 -9.08 50.81 21.75
N LEU A 2 -9.49 49.56 22.00
CA LEU A 2 -8.59 48.40 21.96
C LEU A 2 -9.08 47.50 20.84
N GLY A 3 -8.38 47.54 19.71
CA GLY A 3 -8.69 46.74 18.54
C GLY A 3 -8.39 45.27 18.80
N GLY A 4 -9.42 44.45 18.91
CA GLY A 4 -9.30 43.00 18.98
C GLY A 4 -8.75 42.46 17.66
N ARG A 5 -7.49 42.01 17.63
CA ARG A 5 -6.93 41.21 16.53
C ARG A 5 -7.56 39.81 16.59
N THR A 6 -8.55 39.58 15.74
CA THR A 6 -9.02 38.24 15.46
C THR A 6 -7.91 37.52 14.67
N SER A 7 -7.17 36.62 15.29
CA SER A 7 -6.26 35.74 14.59
C SER A 7 -7.03 34.92 13.53
N PRO A 8 -6.53 34.82 12.30
CA PRO A 8 -7.18 33.98 11.28
C PRO A 8 -7.18 32.52 11.72
N ARG A 9 -8.34 31.90 11.70
CA ARG A 9 -8.50 30.47 11.96
C ARG A 9 -7.73 29.69 10.87
N LEU A 10 -6.64 29.04 11.25
CA LEU A 10 -5.98 28.03 10.42
C LEU A 10 -6.93 26.82 10.30
N ILE A 11 -7.75 26.82 9.24
CA ILE A 11 -8.41 25.61 8.80
C ILE A 11 -7.25 24.69 8.33
N PRO A 12 -7.04 23.53 8.95
CA PRO A 12 -5.99 22.62 8.44
C PRO A 12 -6.34 22.28 6.99
N ALA A 13 -5.42 22.56 6.09
CA ALA A 13 -5.54 22.18 4.69
C ALA A 13 -5.84 20.69 4.59
N PRO A 14 -6.70 20.26 3.67
CA PRO A 14 -6.92 18.83 3.46
C PRO A 14 -5.54 18.17 3.25
N MET A 15 -5.25 17.12 4.01
CA MET A 15 -3.98 16.40 3.89
C MET A 15 -3.89 15.82 2.48
N ASP A 16 -3.26 16.56 1.60
CA ASP A 16 -3.06 16.19 0.20
C ASP A 16 -1.85 15.23 0.16
N ILE A 17 -2.07 14.01 0.65
CA ILE A 17 -1.07 12.95 0.60
C ILE A 17 -0.91 12.58 -0.88
N ALA A 18 0.29 12.79 -1.42
CA ALA A 18 0.63 12.40 -2.79
C ALA A 18 0.18 10.95 -3.03
N LEU A 19 -0.40 10.69 -4.20
CA LEU A 19 -0.98 9.38 -4.57
C LEU A 19 -0.01 8.22 -4.28
N THR A 20 1.28 8.43 -4.54
CA THR A 20 2.34 7.43 -4.33
C THR A 20 2.56 7.06 -2.85
N HIS A 21 2.17 7.93 -1.91
CA HIS A 21 2.33 7.68 -0.47
C HIS A 21 1.08 7.08 0.18
N ARG A 22 -0.03 6.98 -0.56
CA ARG A 22 -1.24 6.33 -0.04
C ARG A 22 -1.01 4.83 0.12
N LEU A 23 -1.30 4.29 1.29
CA LEU A 23 -1.15 2.87 1.61
C LEU A 23 -1.89 1.98 0.59
N SER A 24 -3.09 2.40 0.20
CA SER A 24 -3.90 1.72 -0.81
C SER A 24 -3.21 1.64 -2.17
N PHE A 25 -2.50 2.70 -2.59
CA PHE A 25 -1.74 2.71 -3.84
C PHE A 25 -0.55 1.74 -3.76
N LYS A 26 0.16 1.72 -2.65
CA LYS A 26 1.31 0.81 -2.44
C LYS A 26 0.86 -0.65 -2.46
N GLN A 27 -0.23 -0.98 -1.80
CA GLN A 27 -0.80 -2.34 -1.80
C GLN A 27 -1.28 -2.74 -3.20
N ALA A 28 -2.01 -1.85 -3.88
CA ALA A 28 -2.50 -2.12 -5.24
C ALA A 28 -1.33 -2.34 -6.21
N SER A 29 -0.32 -1.48 -6.19
CA SER A 29 0.85 -1.60 -7.08
C SER A 29 1.65 -2.87 -6.79
N LEU A 30 1.82 -3.25 -5.54
CA LEU A 30 2.50 -4.49 -5.16
C LEU A 30 1.72 -5.72 -5.66
N THR A 31 0.41 -5.75 -5.48
CA THR A 31 -0.44 -6.86 -5.93
C THR A 31 -0.42 -7.01 -7.44
N VAL A 32 -0.53 -5.88 -8.17
CA VAL A 32 -0.44 -5.85 -9.64
C VAL A 32 0.93 -6.35 -10.11
N LEU A 33 2.00 -5.89 -9.47
CA LEU A 33 3.36 -6.32 -9.80
C LEU A 33 3.54 -7.84 -9.58
N VAL A 34 3.10 -8.35 -8.44
CA VAL A 34 3.20 -9.79 -8.11
C VAL A 34 2.38 -10.62 -9.09
N ALA A 35 1.15 -10.23 -9.42
CA ALA A 35 0.29 -10.92 -10.38
C ALA A 35 0.92 -10.93 -11.78
N PHE A 36 1.51 -9.81 -12.19
CA PHE A 36 2.20 -9.69 -13.49
C PHE A 36 3.44 -10.59 -13.55
N ILE A 37 4.28 -10.55 -12.51
CA ILE A 37 5.49 -11.39 -12.42
C ILE A 37 5.10 -12.88 -12.46
N LEU A 38 4.10 -13.27 -11.67
CA LEU A 38 3.64 -14.66 -11.59
C LEU A 38 3.08 -15.14 -12.94
N GLY A 39 2.28 -14.30 -13.62
CA GLY A 39 1.73 -14.61 -14.94
C GLY A 39 2.81 -14.75 -16.00
N THR A 40 3.82 -13.89 -15.98
CA THR A 40 4.96 -13.95 -16.89
C THR A 40 5.81 -15.21 -16.62
N LEU A 41 6.08 -15.50 -15.37
CA LEU A 41 6.84 -16.68 -14.97
C LEU A 41 6.14 -17.97 -15.43
N LEU A 42 4.83 -18.04 -15.26
CA LEU A 42 4.03 -19.20 -15.67
C LEU A 42 4.11 -19.41 -17.20
N SER A 43 4.04 -18.32 -17.97
CA SER A 43 4.18 -18.37 -19.44
C SER A 43 5.58 -18.83 -19.87
N LEU A 44 6.61 -18.39 -19.16
CA LEU A 44 8.00 -18.84 -19.41
C LEU A 44 8.18 -20.31 -19.11
N ILE A 45 7.61 -20.80 -18.02
CA ILE A 45 7.63 -22.23 -17.67
C ILE A 45 6.94 -23.05 -18.77
N GLN A 46 5.78 -22.58 -19.24
CA GLN A 46 5.04 -23.27 -20.32
C GLN A 46 5.89 -23.34 -21.61
N VAL A 47 6.54 -22.25 -22.01
CA VAL A 47 7.44 -22.26 -23.17
C VAL A 47 8.61 -23.21 -22.96
N GLY A 48 9.15 -23.29 -21.74
CA GLY A 48 10.21 -24.26 -21.40
C GLY A 48 9.77 -25.70 -21.54
N VAL A 49 8.57 -26.03 -21.10
CA VAL A 49 7.97 -27.40 -21.24
C VAL A 49 7.72 -27.68 -22.73
N ASP A 50 7.20 -26.73 -23.48
CA ASP A 50 6.96 -26.87 -24.94
C ASP A 50 8.29 -27.09 -25.68
N TYR A 51 9.36 -26.42 -25.28
CA TYR A 51 10.72 -26.63 -25.82
C TYR A 51 11.20 -28.06 -25.61
N ALA A 52 11.11 -28.58 -24.37
CA ALA A 52 11.54 -29.93 -24.04
C ALA A 52 10.73 -30.97 -24.81
N SER A 53 9.43 -30.78 -24.96
CA SER A 53 8.56 -31.70 -25.71
C SER A 53 8.81 -31.63 -27.22
N GLN A 54 9.17 -30.48 -27.77
CA GLN A 54 9.47 -30.28 -29.19
C GLN A 54 10.71 -31.07 -29.62
N ASP A 55 11.78 -31.08 -28.81
CA ASP A 55 13.00 -31.82 -29.10
C ASP A 55 12.72 -33.31 -29.19
N ALA A 56 11.94 -33.87 -28.26
CA ALA A 56 11.51 -35.26 -28.30
C ALA A 56 10.60 -35.54 -29.50
N SER A 57 9.78 -34.58 -29.92
CA SER A 57 8.88 -34.71 -31.07
C SER A 57 9.65 -34.84 -32.41
N ILE A 58 10.70 -34.03 -32.58
CA ILE A 58 11.58 -34.08 -33.76
C ILE A 58 12.12 -35.51 -33.92
N ASN A 59 12.67 -36.08 -32.86
CA ASN A 59 13.26 -37.42 -32.91
C ASN A 59 12.22 -38.51 -33.22
N ARG A 60 11.00 -38.38 -32.68
CA ARG A 60 9.91 -39.35 -32.95
C ARG A 60 9.43 -39.27 -34.41
N GLU A 61 9.26 -38.07 -34.95
CA GLU A 61 8.79 -37.86 -36.31
C GLU A 61 9.77 -38.38 -37.36
N VAL A 62 11.08 -38.12 -37.14
CA VAL A 62 12.13 -38.58 -38.04
C VAL A 62 12.27 -40.12 -37.98
N ARG A 63 12.21 -40.71 -36.77
CA ARG A 63 12.26 -42.17 -36.63
C ARG A 63 11.05 -42.84 -37.32
N ALA A 64 9.86 -42.25 -37.19
CA ALA A 64 8.66 -42.79 -37.87
C ALA A 64 8.84 -42.72 -39.39
N LEU A 65 9.48 -41.67 -39.93
CA LEU A 65 9.78 -41.56 -41.36
C LEU A 65 10.78 -42.65 -41.80
N LEU A 66 11.84 -42.87 -41.01
CA LEU A 66 12.82 -43.94 -41.25
C LEU A 66 12.16 -45.31 -41.19
N ASP A 67 11.38 -45.62 -40.16
CA ASP A 67 10.68 -46.90 -40.00
C ASP A 67 9.79 -47.22 -41.19
N VAL A 68 9.02 -46.25 -41.68
CA VAL A 68 8.14 -46.47 -42.87
C VAL A 68 8.98 -46.68 -44.12
N SER A 69 10.15 -46.02 -44.23
CA SER A 69 11.00 -46.05 -45.41
C SER A 69 11.99 -47.23 -45.41
N HIS A 70 12.22 -47.86 -44.27
CA HIS A 70 13.19 -48.94 -44.06
C HIS A 70 12.98 -50.10 -45.04
N ASN A 71 11.80 -50.72 -45.07
CA ASN A 71 11.49 -51.86 -45.90
C ASN A 71 11.58 -51.56 -47.40
N PRO A 72 11.00 -50.46 -47.94
CA PRO A 72 11.24 -50.08 -49.34
C PRO A 72 12.71 -49.86 -49.66
N ALA A 73 13.44 -49.14 -48.78
CA ALA A 73 14.87 -48.84 -49.01
C ALA A 73 15.72 -50.11 -48.99
N ALA A 74 15.47 -51.05 -48.04
CA ALA A 74 16.17 -52.33 -47.94
C ALA A 74 15.97 -53.19 -49.20
N ARG A 75 14.75 -53.27 -49.73
CA ARG A 75 14.45 -54.00 -50.99
C ARG A 75 15.16 -53.37 -52.20
N ILE A 76 15.17 -52.06 -52.29
CA ILE A 76 15.82 -51.31 -53.35
C ILE A 76 17.35 -51.56 -53.26
N ALA A 77 17.95 -51.48 -52.09
CA ALA A 77 19.37 -51.73 -51.88
C ALA A 77 19.74 -53.16 -52.23
N TYR A 78 18.91 -54.15 -51.85
CA TYR A 78 19.08 -55.55 -52.17
C TYR A 78 19.09 -55.83 -53.69
N ASN A 79 18.18 -55.20 -54.47
CA ASN A 79 18.07 -55.35 -55.92
C ASN A 79 19.01 -54.41 -56.69
N ILE A 80 19.68 -53.52 -56.03
CA ILE A 80 20.56 -52.48 -56.63
C ILE A 80 19.81 -51.67 -57.71
N ASP A 81 18.56 -51.31 -57.41
CA ASP A 81 17.69 -50.63 -58.35
C ASP A 81 17.79 -49.11 -58.15
N ALA A 82 18.64 -48.48 -58.99
CA ALA A 82 18.93 -47.04 -58.90
C ALA A 82 17.70 -46.18 -59.31
N GLU A 83 16.80 -46.65 -60.15
CA GLU A 83 15.61 -45.91 -60.55
C GLU A 83 14.60 -45.81 -59.41
N LEU A 84 14.30 -46.95 -58.81
CA LEU A 84 13.43 -46.96 -57.60
C LEU A 84 14.05 -46.27 -56.42
N ALA A 85 15.42 -46.33 -56.24
CA ALA A 85 16.16 -45.62 -55.23
C ALA A 85 15.94 -44.07 -55.39
N GLN A 86 16.05 -43.61 -56.62
CA GLN A 86 15.89 -42.18 -56.92
C GLN A 86 14.42 -41.73 -56.64
N GLU A 87 13.45 -42.56 -57.01
CA GLU A 87 12.01 -42.26 -56.72
C GLU A 87 11.76 -42.22 -55.22
N LEU A 88 12.30 -43.12 -54.43
CA LEU A 88 12.15 -43.14 -52.96
C LEU A 88 12.79 -41.89 -52.32
N VAL A 89 14.01 -41.59 -52.71
CA VAL A 89 14.76 -40.40 -52.21
C VAL A 89 14.01 -39.10 -52.54
N LEU A 90 13.47 -38.94 -53.74
CA LEU A 90 12.64 -37.80 -54.12
C LEU A 90 11.35 -37.74 -53.34
N GLY A 91 10.77 -38.93 -53.03
CA GLY A 91 9.59 -39.06 -52.16
C GLY A 91 9.87 -38.56 -50.77
N LEU A 92 11.02 -38.91 -50.17
CA LEU A 92 11.44 -38.45 -48.86
C LEU A 92 11.67 -36.94 -48.78
N LEU A 93 12.16 -36.33 -49.86
CA LEU A 93 12.31 -34.87 -49.95
C LEU A 93 10.99 -34.11 -49.98
N ARG A 94 9.83 -34.78 -50.18
CA ARG A 94 8.52 -34.10 -50.06
C ARG A 94 8.23 -33.67 -48.63
N SER A 95 8.86 -34.35 -47.62
CA SER A 95 8.83 -33.87 -46.23
C SER A 95 9.60 -32.53 -46.13
N PRO A 96 8.98 -31.46 -45.63
CA PRO A 96 9.64 -30.17 -45.58
C PRO A 96 10.87 -30.12 -44.68
N ALA A 97 11.00 -31.06 -43.77
CA ALA A 97 12.17 -31.13 -42.86
C ALA A 97 13.37 -31.81 -43.51
N VAL A 98 13.18 -32.70 -44.52
CA VAL A 98 14.28 -33.43 -45.16
C VAL A 98 14.96 -32.51 -46.19
N VAL A 99 16.27 -32.28 -45.97
CA VAL A 99 17.07 -31.44 -46.88
C VAL A 99 18.05 -32.31 -47.72
N ARG A 100 18.33 -33.53 -47.27
CA ARG A 100 19.14 -34.49 -48.05
C ARG A 100 18.70 -35.92 -47.70
N ALA A 101 18.56 -36.71 -48.72
CA ALA A 101 18.27 -38.16 -48.58
C ALA A 101 19.19 -38.92 -49.52
N GLU A 102 19.82 -39.98 -49.05
CA GLU A 102 20.71 -40.83 -49.82
C GLU A 102 20.54 -42.28 -49.43
N ILE A 103 20.55 -43.18 -50.41
CA ILE A 103 20.68 -44.60 -50.16
C ILE A 103 22.11 -45.02 -50.63
N ILE A 104 22.88 -45.50 -49.65
CA ILE A 104 24.28 -45.84 -49.84
C ILE A 104 24.38 -47.39 -49.80
N ASP A 105 25.05 -48.00 -50.75
CA ASP A 105 25.23 -49.42 -50.81
C ASP A 105 26.35 -49.94 -49.88
N THR A 106 26.62 -51.23 -49.85
CA THR A 106 27.67 -51.85 -49.04
C THR A 106 29.09 -51.44 -49.43
N SER A 107 29.27 -50.93 -50.63
CA SER A 107 30.57 -50.44 -51.13
C SER A 107 30.81 -48.98 -50.73
N GLY A 108 29.84 -48.28 -50.13
CA GLY A 108 29.91 -46.88 -49.78
C GLY A 108 29.56 -45.91 -50.93
N LEU A 109 29.03 -46.47 -52.03
CA LEU A 109 28.63 -45.63 -53.19
C LEU A 109 27.13 -45.33 -53.09
N PRO A 110 26.72 -44.07 -53.36
CA PRO A 110 25.33 -43.71 -53.35
C PRO A 110 24.60 -44.35 -54.54
N LEU A 111 23.57 -45.16 -54.27
CA LEU A 111 22.64 -45.69 -55.28
C LEU A 111 21.77 -44.57 -55.82
N ALA A 112 21.35 -43.66 -54.93
CA ALA A 112 20.59 -42.48 -55.25
C ALA A 112 20.84 -41.38 -54.20
N SER A 113 20.82 -40.14 -54.63
CA SER A 113 20.99 -39.00 -53.75
C SER A 113 20.12 -37.84 -54.29
N ALA A 114 19.49 -37.16 -53.38
CA ALA A 114 18.77 -35.90 -53.69
C ALA A 114 18.93 -34.93 -52.52
N SER A 115 18.99 -33.66 -52.85
CA SER A 115 19.08 -32.60 -51.82
C SER A 115 18.35 -31.37 -52.29
N ARG A 116 17.98 -30.52 -51.32
CA ARG A 116 17.41 -29.18 -51.57
C ARG A 116 18.06 -28.18 -50.62
N GLU A 117 18.01 -26.93 -50.98
CA GLU A 117 18.53 -25.84 -50.16
C GLU A 117 17.65 -25.60 -48.93
N SER A 118 18.28 -25.32 -47.82
CA SER A 118 17.65 -24.97 -46.58
C SER A 118 16.98 -23.60 -46.69
N ALA A 119 15.80 -23.44 -46.09
CA ALA A 119 15.07 -22.19 -46.09
C ALA A 119 15.80 -21.10 -45.30
N GLU A 120 15.90 -19.91 -45.90
CA GLU A 120 16.45 -18.74 -45.20
C GLU A 120 15.33 -17.95 -44.51
N SER A 121 15.61 -17.44 -43.30
CA SER A 121 14.65 -16.67 -42.55
C SER A 121 15.36 -15.85 -41.48
N ARG A 122 14.77 -14.71 -41.10
CA ARG A 122 15.25 -13.86 -39.99
C ARG A 122 15.27 -14.62 -38.64
N LEU A 123 14.42 -15.61 -38.47
CA LEU A 123 14.34 -16.38 -37.22
C LEU A 123 15.30 -17.56 -37.19
N ARG A 124 16.03 -17.83 -38.32
CA ARG A 124 16.94 -18.96 -38.41
C ARG A 124 18.06 -18.96 -37.36
N PRO A 125 18.74 -17.82 -37.08
CA PRO A 125 19.81 -17.85 -36.06
C PRO A 125 19.26 -18.23 -34.67
N LEU A 126 18.04 -17.82 -34.32
CA LEU A 126 17.44 -18.16 -33.04
C LEU A 126 16.98 -19.63 -33.01
N SER A 127 16.42 -20.13 -34.09
CA SER A 127 16.05 -21.53 -34.24
C SER A 127 17.27 -22.45 -34.13
N ASP A 128 18.34 -22.12 -34.87
CA ASP A 128 19.59 -22.89 -34.89
C ASP A 128 20.28 -22.90 -33.52
N PHE A 129 20.17 -21.78 -32.76
CA PHE A 129 20.66 -21.71 -31.39
C PHE A 129 19.92 -22.71 -30.46
N LEU A 130 18.60 -22.84 -30.65
CA LEU A 130 17.74 -23.67 -29.77
C LEU A 130 17.82 -25.17 -30.15
N PHE A 131 17.80 -25.51 -31.43
CA PHE A 131 17.62 -26.90 -31.90
C PHE A 131 18.82 -27.45 -32.67
N GLY A 132 19.83 -26.64 -32.93
CA GLY A 132 20.95 -26.97 -33.83
C GLY A 132 20.59 -26.65 -35.27
N HIS A 133 21.59 -26.65 -36.15
CA HIS A 133 21.39 -26.27 -37.55
C HIS A 133 20.76 -27.40 -38.39
N LYS A 134 21.35 -28.59 -38.29
CA LYS A 134 20.92 -29.79 -39.00
C LYS A 134 21.16 -31.04 -38.12
N ARG A 135 20.36 -32.09 -38.34
CA ARG A 135 20.56 -33.39 -37.69
C ARG A 135 20.66 -34.46 -38.75
N VAL A 136 21.62 -35.38 -38.57
CA VAL A 136 21.84 -36.51 -39.43
C VAL A 136 21.31 -37.75 -38.76
N TYR A 137 20.59 -38.55 -39.53
CA TYR A 137 20.04 -39.85 -39.11
C TYR A 137 20.46 -40.90 -40.09
N GLU A 138 20.93 -42.02 -39.62
CA GLU A 138 21.39 -43.18 -40.42
C GLU A 138 20.56 -44.38 -39.99
N ASP A 139 20.04 -45.11 -40.97
CA ASP A 139 19.28 -46.31 -40.76
C ASP A 139 19.96 -47.44 -41.56
N PRO A 140 20.66 -48.38 -40.90
CA PRO A 140 21.28 -49.53 -41.60
C PRO A 140 20.19 -50.47 -42.15
N LEU A 141 20.23 -50.70 -43.46
CA LEU A 141 19.22 -51.42 -44.21
C LEU A 141 19.45 -52.95 -44.11
N HIS A 142 18.43 -53.68 -43.69
CA HIS A 142 18.46 -55.14 -43.54
C HIS A 142 17.19 -55.72 -44.15
N VAL A 143 17.29 -56.96 -44.72
CA VAL A 143 16.10 -57.71 -45.12
C VAL A 143 15.82 -58.85 -44.11
N ASP A 144 14.53 -59.12 -43.93
CA ASP A 144 14.06 -60.17 -42.98
C ASP A 144 14.67 -61.51 -43.18
N HIS A 145 15.09 -61.85 -44.42
CA HIS A 145 15.63 -63.13 -44.82
C HIS A 145 17.13 -63.31 -44.54
N ALA A 146 17.84 -62.21 -44.26
CA ALA A 146 19.27 -62.16 -43.97
C ALA A 146 19.61 -61.11 -42.91
N PRO A 147 19.17 -61.28 -41.66
CA PRO A 147 19.27 -60.22 -40.62
C PRO A 147 20.68 -59.85 -40.18
N GLY A 148 21.69 -60.62 -40.62
CA GLY A 148 23.11 -60.37 -40.29
C GLY A 148 23.90 -59.59 -41.34
N GLU A 149 23.34 -59.33 -42.52
CA GLU A 149 24.03 -58.62 -43.60
C GLU A 149 23.38 -57.24 -43.80
N ALA A 150 24.17 -56.19 -43.55
CA ALA A 150 23.74 -54.80 -43.88
C ALA A 150 23.81 -54.66 -45.40
N LEU A 151 22.71 -54.26 -46.02
CA LEU A 151 22.59 -54.07 -47.47
C LEU A 151 22.97 -52.64 -47.90
N GLY A 152 23.22 -51.76 -46.94
CA GLY A 152 23.52 -50.37 -47.14
C GLY A 152 22.98 -49.54 -46.01
N VAL A 153 22.93 -48.23 -46.18
CA VAL A 153 22.44 -47.27 -45.17
C VAL A 153 21.54 -46.24 -45.86
N LEU A 154 20.37 -46.02 -45.25
CA LEU A 154 19.54 -44.85 -45.59
C LEU A 154 20.02 -43.68 -44.75
N HIS A 155 20.54 -42.63 -45.39
CA HIS A 155 21.06 -41.42 -44.78
C HIS A 155 20.08 -40.28 -45.00
N LEU A 156 19.62 -39.69 -43.91
CA LEU A 156 18.70 -38.52 -43.93
C LEU A 156 19.34 -37.35 -43.20
N GLU A 157 19.39 -36.20 -43.85
CA GLU A 157 19.77 -34.94 -43.21
C GLU A 157 18.54 -34.05 -43.07
N ILE A 158 18.24 -33.67 -41.83
CA ILE A 158 17.05 -32.92 -41.43
C ILE A 158 17.43 -31.51 -41.08
N ASP A 159 16.74 -30.51 -41.68
CA ASP A 159 16.82 -29.14 -41.28
C ASP A 159 15.89 -28.90 -40.09
N THR A 160 16.46 -28.63 -38.93
CA THR A 160 15.70 -28.37 -37.70
C THR A 160 14.90 -27.06 -37.74
N PHE A 161 15.19 -26.18 -38.69
CA PHE A 161 14.54 -24.87 -38.79
C PHE A 161 13.03 -24.99 -38.97
N VAL A 162 12.52 -26.00 -39.68
CA VAL A 162 11.09 -26.19 -39.89
C VAL A 162 10.38 -26.35 -38.54
N PHE A 163 10.94 -27.20 -37.65
CA PHE A 163 10.43 -27.44 -36.32
C PHE A 163 10.63 -26.22 -35.39
N GLY A 164 11.81 -25.61 -35.50
CA GLY A 164 12.16 -24.43 -34.71
C GLY A 164 11.27 -23.22 -35.05
N ASN A 165 10.96 -23.02 -36.31
CA ASN A 165 10.06 -21.93 -36.74
C ASN A 165 8.64 -22.13 -36.16
N ASP A 166 8.12 -23.36 -36.20
CA ASP A 166 6.81 -23.67 -35.63
C ASP A 166 6.82 -23.51 -34.10
N PHE A 167 7.90 -23.92 -33.44
CA PHE A 167 8.07 -23.68 -31.99
C PHE A 167 8.11 -22.18 -31.67
N LEU A 168 8.91 -21.40 -32.39
CA LEU A 168 9.04 -19.96 -32.15
C LEU A 168 7.71 -19.22 -32.36
N ARG A 169 6.94 -19.64 -33.37
CA ARG A 169 5.61 -19.08 -33.61
C ARG A 169 4.67 -19.41 -32.44
N ARG A 170 4.62 -20.65 -31.98
CA ARG A 170 3.79 -21.06 -30.81
C ARG A 170 4.25 -20.36 -29.54
N ALA A 171 5.57 -20.30 -29.29
CA ALA A 171 6.15 -19.61 -28.14
C ALA A 171 5.77 -18.12 -28.13
N GLY A 172 5.83 -17.47 -29.29
CA GLY A 172 5.40 -16.06 -29.44
C GLY A 172 3.94 -15.86 -29.08
N ILE A 173 3.06 -16.73 -29.57
CA ILE A 173 1.61 -16.69 -29.23
C ILE A 173 1.38 -16.93 -27.74
N THR A 174 2.07 -17.91 -27.15
CA THR A 174 1.98 -18.25 -25.72
C THR A 174 2.42 -17.07 -24.85
N LEU A 175 3.55 -16.45 -25.18
CA LEU A 175 4.06 -15.29 -24.42
C LEU A 175 3.13 -14.09 -24.57
N LEU A 176 2.67 -13.80 -25.78
CA LEU A 176 1.74 -12.68 -26.03
C LEU A 176 0.41 -12.88 -25.29
N SER A 177 -0.19 -14.07 -25.42
CA SER A 177 -1.46 -14.38 -24.74
C SER A 177 -1.28 -14.38 -23.21
N GLY A 178 -0.14 -14.88 -22.71
CA GLY A 178 0.22 -14.83 -21.29
C GLY A 178 0.34 -13.41 -20.78
N PHE A 179 1.00 -12.54 -21.54
CA PHE A 179 1.13 -11.11 -21.24
C PHE A 179 -0.24 -10.42 -21.16
N VAL A 180 -1.08 -10.62 -22.17
CA VAL A 180 -2.44 -10.03 -22.23
C VAL A 180 -3.27 -10.54 -21.03
N ARG A 181 -3.24 -11.84 -20.77
CA ARG A 181 -3.97 -12.45 -19.64
C ARG A 181 -3.49 -11.90 -18.29
N SER A 182 -2.17 -11.75 -18.12
CA SER A 182 -1.57 -11.18 -16.91
C SER A 182 -1.97 -9.71 -16.72
N LEU A 183 -2.00 -8.93 -17.81
CA LEU A 183 -2.42 -7.53 -17.78
C LEU A 183 -3.90 -7.41 -17.41
N LEU A 184 -4.77 -8.23 -17.98
CA LEU A 184 -6.20 -8.24 -17.67
C LEU A 184 -6.45 -8.63 -16.21
N LEU A 185 -5.77 -9.66 -15.71
CA LEU A 185 -5.88 -10.08 -14.30
C LEU A 185 -5.43 -8.96 -13.36
N SER A 186 -4.31 -8.31 -13.67
CA SER A 186 -3.79 -7.19 -12.90
C SER A 186 -4.78 -6.02 -12.85
N LEU A 187 -5.41 -5.71 -13.98
CA LEU A 187 -6.44 -4.66 -14.07
C LEU A 187 -7.67 -5.01 -13.23
N ILE A 188 -8.15 -6.26 -13.32
CA ILE A 188 -9.29 -6.74 -12.52
C ILE A 188 -8.98 -6.62 -11.03
N LEU A 189 -7.80 -7.07 -10.59
CA LEU A 189 -7.37 -6.98 -9.19
C LEU A 189 -7.27 -5.52 -8.73
N LEU A 190 -6.74 -4.63 -9.58
CA LEU A 190 -6.65 -3.20 -9.28
C LEU A 190 -8.05 -2.60 -9.03
N VAL A 191 -9.01 -2.87 -9.92
CA VAL A 191 -10.39 -2.38 -9.78
C VAL A 191 -11.05 -2.97 -8.53
N LEU A 192 -10.85 -4.26 -8.29
CA LEU A 192 -11.40 -4.96 -7.12
C LEU A 192 -10.89 -4.34 -5.81
N PHE A 193 -9.58 -4.17 -5.67
CA PHE A 193 -8.98 -3.55 -4.48
C PHE A 193 -9.42 -2.10 -4.30
N TYR A 194 -9.51 -1.36 -5.41
CA TYR A 194 -9.99 0.02 -5.36
C TYR A 194 -11.42 0.09 -4.82
N THR A 195 -12.33 -0.73 -5.34
CA THR A 195 -13.75 -0.69 -4.98
C THR A 195 -14.02 -1.28 -3.60
N LEU A 196 -13.36 -2.38 -3.22
CA LEU A 196 -13.65 -3.08 -1.97
C LEU A 196 -12.88 -2.51 -0.77
N LEU A 197 -11.67 -1.98 -0.97
CA LEU A 197 -10.86 -1.48 0.15
C LEU A 197 -10.65 0.04 0.10
N THR A 198 -10.11 0.53 -1.02
CA THR A 198 -9.62 1.92 -1.09
C THR A 198 -10.76 2.92 -0.95
N LYS A 199 -11.81 2.76 -1.73
CA LYS A 199 -12.95 3.68 -1.77
C LYS A 199 -13.67 3.77 -0.40
N PRO A 200 -14.05 2.65 0.27
CA PRO A 200 -14.65 2.71 1.60
C PRO A 200 -13.74 3.38 2.64
N LEU A 201 -12.46 3.02 2.68
CA LEU A 201 -11.51 3.59 3.65
C LEU A 201 -11.33 5.11 3.45
N VAL A 202 -11.20 5.56 2.21
CA VAL A 202 -11.08 6.98 1.89
C VAL A 202 -12.35 7.73 2.31
N SER A 203 -13.53 7.16 2.07
CA SER A 203 -14.79 7.79 2.48
C SER A 203 -14.90 7.92 4.02
N LEU A 204 -14.41 6.93 4.77
CA LEU A 204 -14.38 6.97 6.24
C LEU A 204 -13.40 8.06 6.73
N ILE A 205 -12.21 8.15 6.13
CA ILE A 205 -11.22 9.18 6.46
C ILE A 205 -11.81 10.58 6.20
N GLN A 206 -12.46 10.78 5.06
CA GLN A 206 -13.11 12.05 4.71
C GLN A 206 -14.24 12.40 5.68
N ALA A 207 -15.07 11.43 6.03
CA ALA A 207 -16.15 11.62 7.00
C ALA A 207 -15.60 12.01 8.38
N LEU A 208 -14.50 11.38 8.81
CA LEU A 208 -13.86 11.68 10.10
C LEU A 208 -13.18 13.06 10.08
N SER A 209 -12.49 13.41 8.98
CA SER A 209 -11.76 14.67 8.84
C SER A 209 -12.68 15.90 8.67
N GLY A 210 -13.87 15.71 8.13
CA GLY A 210 -14.81 16.79 7.85
C GLY A 210 -15.67 17.20 9.05
N HIS A 211 -15.54 16.56 10.21
CA HIS A 211 -16.35 16.87 11.38
C HIS A 211 -15.71 17.94 12.25
N ASP A 212 -16.55 18.90 12.68
CA ASP A 212 -16.14 19.97 13.62
C ASP A 212 -15.99 19.37 15.03
N PRO A 213 -14.82 19.46 15.66
CA PRO A 213 -14.61 18.98 17.01
C PRO A 213 -15.53 19.61 18.08
N ARG A 214 -16.15 20.74 17.74
CA ARG A 214 -17.01 21.52 18.66
C ARG A 214 -18.47 21.03 18.69
N SER A 215 -18.85 20.09 17.81
CA SER A 215 -20.20 19.55 17.75
C SER A 215 -20.22 18.01 17.91
N PRO A 216 -19.86 17.51 19.07
CA PRO A 216 -19.70 16.05 19.28
C PRO A 216 -21.02 15.28 19.17
N ALA A 217 -22.17 15.93 19.41
CA ALA A 217 -23.47 15.26 19.37
C ALA A 217 -23.90 14.75 17.99
N ARG A 218 -23.22 15.16 16.92
CA ARG A 218 -23.49 14.73 15.54
C ARG A 218 -22.39 13.83 14.96
N MET A 219 -21.41 13.43 15.74
CA MET A 219 -20.29 12.59 15.32
C MET A 219 -20.72 11.12 15.26
N ARG A 220 -21.34 10.73 14.15
CA ARG A 220 -21.57 9.32 13.86
C ARG A 220 -21.15 9.04 12.42
N LEU A 221 -20.17 8.16 12.27
CA LEU A 221 -19.69 7.75 10.96
C LEU A 221 -20.71 6.80 10.32
N PRO A 222 -21.13 7.07 9.06
CA PRO A 222 -21.97 6.12 8.33
C PRO A 222 -21.15 4.89 7.93
N CYS A 223 -21.73 3.71 8.04
CA CYS A 223 -21.13 2.50 7.54
C CYS A 223 -21.23 2.50 6.01
N PRO A 224 -20.13 2.27 5.27
CA PRO A 224 -20.20 2.15 3.81
C PRO A 224 -21.08 0.97 3.40
N LYS A 225 -21.87 1.15 2.35
CA LYS A 225 -22.78 0.13 1.82
C LYS A 225 -22.02 -1.15 1.47
N GLY A 226 -22.52 -2.27 1.91
CA GLY A 226 -21.94 -3.60 1.66
C GLY A 226 -20.88 -4.03 2.67
N HIS A 227 -20.54 -3.16 3.65
CA HIS A 227 -19.53 -3.43 4.68
C HIS A 227 -20.14 -3.53 6.10
N GLU A 228 -21.44 -3.79 6.21
CA GLU A 228 -22.15 -3.81 7.51
C GLU A 228 -21.75 -4.99 8.39
N ARG A 229 -21.19 -6.06 7.81
CA ARG A 229 -20.90 -7.32 8.51
C ARG A 229 -19.45 -7.80 8.37
N ASP A 230 -18.54 -6.93 7.92
CA ASP A 230 -17.13 -7.25 7.76
C ASP A 230 -16.26 -6.40 8.69
N GLU A 231 -14.94 -6.47 8.53
CA GLU A 231 -13.96 -5.77 9.36
C GLU A 231 -14.10 -4.25 9.28
N ILE A 232 -14.57 -3.72 8.15
CA ILE A 232 -14.83 -2.28 7.96
C ILE A 232 -16.04 -1.88 8.81
N GLY A 233 -17.09 -2.68 8.84
CA GLY A 233 -18.26 -2.47 9.68
C GLY A 233 -17.90 -2.48 11.16
N VAL A 234 -17.09 -3.45 11.59
CA VAL A 234 -16.58 -3.53 12.98
C VAL A 234 -15.75 -2.29 13.31
N LEU A 235 -14.88 -1.86 12.40
CA LEU A 235 -14.07 -0.64 12.58
C LEU A 235 -14.95 0.60 12.78
N VAL A 236 -15.98 0.77 11.96
CA VAL A 236 -16.94 1.88 12.08
C VAL A 236 -17.65 1.84 13.43
N GLU A 237 -18.08 0.67 13.89
CA GLU A 237 -18.72 0.51 15.19
C GLU A 237 -17.79 0.90 16.35
N VAL A 238 -16.55 0.43 16.31
CA VAL A 238 -15.53 0.77 17.33
C VAL A 238 -15.29 2.28 17.36
N ILE A 239 -15.12 2.90 16.20
CA ILE A 239 -14.90 4.36 16.10
C ILE A 239 -16.13 5.10 16.64
N ASN A 240 -17.33 4.72 16.26
CA ASN A 240 -18.58 5.36 16.74
C ASN A 240 -18.73 5.23 18.26
N ARG A 241 -18.33 4.09 18.84
CA ARG A 241 -18.34 3.88 20.29
C ARG A 241 -17.35 4.81 20.99
N GLN A 242 -16.15 5.00 20.43
CA GLN A 242 -15.15 5.94 20.98
C GLN A 242 -15.59 7.38 20.84
N LEU A 243 -16.17 7.76 19.71
CA LEU A 243 -16.72 9.10 19.50
C LEU A 243 -17.85 9.39 20.52
N GLY A 244 -18.68 8.41 20.80
CA GLY A 244 -19.73 8.52 21.82
C GLY A 244 -19.16 8.78 23.22
N ARG A 245 -18.10 8.06 23.60
CA ARG A 245 -17.40 8.28 24.90
C ARG A 245 -16.82 9.69 24.97
N ILE A 246 -16.14 10.11 23.92
CA ILE A 246 -15.53 11.45 23.85
C ILE A 246 -16.61 12.54 23.95
N SER A 247 -17.75 12.35 23.31
CA SER A 247 -18.84 13.34 23.37
C SER A 247 -19.41 13.49 24.78
N VAL A 248 -19.57 12.40 25.52
CA VAL A 248 -20.01 12.40 26.92
C VAL A 248 -18.98 13.13 27.80
N GLU A 249 -17.71 12.83 27.63
CA GLU A 249 -16.61 13.46 28.40
C GLU A 249 -16.52 14.96 28.12
N ILE A 250 -16.66 15.40 26.87
CA ILE A 250 -16.69 16.82 26.51
C ILE A 250 -17.87 17.54 27.19
N GLU A 251 -19.05 16.92 27.20
CA GLU A 251 -20.22 17.51 27.84
C GLU A 251 -20.04 17.63 29.35
N GLN A 252 -19.54 16.60 30.02
CA GLN A 252 -19.22 16.64 31.45
C GLN A 252 -18.20 17.73 31.77
N ARG A 253 -17.19 17.87 30.96
CA ARG A 253 -16.18 18.91 31.11
C ARG A 253 -16.80 20.31 30.95
N ARG A 254 -17.67 20.49 29.97
CA ARG A 254 -18.37 21.75 29.71
C ARG A 254 -19.29 22.12 30.88
N GLU A 255 -20.02 21.15 31.44
CA GLU A 255 -20.83 21.37 32.65
C GLU A 255 -19.95 21.78 33.84
N ALA A 256 -18.82 21.11 34.03
CA ALA A 256 -17.88 21.46 35.11
C ALA A 256 -17.31 22.87 34.94
N GLU A 257 -16.95 23.25 33.71
CA GLU A 257 -16.49 24.60 33.39
C GLU A 257 -17.56 25.66 33.67
N ASN A 258 -18.81 25.39 33.29
CA ASN A 258 -19.93 26.28 33.58
C ASN A 258 -20.15 26.45 35.09
N ARG A 259 -20.12 25.36 35.84
CA ARG A 259 -20.23 25.41 37.32
C ARG A 259 -19.09 26.22 37.94
N LEU A 260 -17.87 26.02 37.46
CA LEU A 260 -16.72 26.76 37.94
C LEU A 260 -16.88 28.25 37.67
N THR A 261 -17.37 28.63 36.50
CA THR A 261 -17.65 30.04 36.17
C THR A 261 -18.69 30.64 37.12
N GLN A 262 -19.78 29.90 37.41
CA GLN A 262 -20.80 30.34 38.37
C GLN A 262 -20.21 30.53 39.78
N TYR A 263 -19.39 29.59 40.26
CA TYR A 263 -18.73 29.74 41.56
C TYR A 263 -17.79 30.95 41.61
N LEU A 264 -17.08 31.24 40.54
CA LEU A 264 -16.22 32.42 40.46
C LEU A 264 -17.05 33.72 40.57
N GLU A 265 -18.15 33.81 39.84
CA GLU A 265 -19.06 34.97 39.90
C GLU A 265 -19.64 35.17 41.33
N GLU A 266 -20.08 34.07 41.96
CA GLU A 266 -20.58 34.06 43.32
C GLU A 266 -19.51 34.53 44.31
N LEU A 267 -18.30 33.96 44.18
CA LEU A 267 -17.16 34.34 45.03
C LEU A 267 -16.79 35.80 44.88
N GLU A 268 -16.75 36.35 43.66
CA GLU A 268 -16.50 37.78 43.41
C GLU A 268 -17.55 38.64 44.09
N SER A 269 -18.84 38.26 44.04
CA SER A 269 -19.92 38.94 44.71
C SER A 269 -19.75 38.95 46.24
N ILE A 270 -19.41 37.77 46.85
CA ILE A 270 -19.15 37.66 48.28
C ILE A 270 -17.95 38.50 48.70
N VAL A 271 -16.85 38.48 47.92
CA VAL A 271 -15.64 39.27 48.22
C VAL A 271 -15.98 40.78 48.13
N ALA A 272 -16.75 41.19 47.13
CA ALA A 272 -17.16 42.60 47.01
C ALA A 272 -18.00 43.04 48.21
N ALA A 273 -18.97 42.22 48.64
CA ALA A 273 -19.81 42.53 49.82
C ALA A 273 -19.00 42.62 51.12
N ARG A 274 -18.13 41.64 51.34
CA ARG A 274 -17.25 41.64 52.53
C ARG A 274 -16.25 42.80 52.55
N THR A 275 -15.74 43.17 51.39
CA THR A 275 -14.86 44.36 51.26
C THR A 275 -15.59 45.65 51.62
N ALA A 276 -16.83 45.82 51.15
CA ALA A 276 -17.67 46.96 51.49
C ALA A 276 -18.01 47.01 52.99
N GLU A 277 -18.40 45.85 53.58
CA GLU A 277 -18.67 45.72 55.02
C GLU A 277 -17.42 46.09 55.84
N LEU A 278 -16.24 45.60 55.47
CA LEU A 278 -14.98 45.89 56.15
C LEU A 278 -14.61 47.38 56.07
N LYS A 279 -14.79 48.02 54.91
CA LYS A 279 -14.58 49.46 54.75
C LYS A 279 -15.51 50.26 55.62
N ALA A 280 -16.79 49.91 55.72
CA ALA A 280 -17.76 50.57 56.57
C ALA A 280 -17.41 50.44 58.07
N ALA A 281 -17.08 49.21 58.49
CA ALA A 281 -16.62 48.97 59.88
C ALA A 281 -15.35 49.77 60.19
N ASN A 282 -14.38 49.80 59.30
CA ASN A 282 -13.15 50.58 59.48
C ASN A 282 -13.40 52.08 59.59
N ALA A 283 -14.30 52.62 58.77
CA ALA A 283 -14.71 54.04 58.87
C ALA A 283 -15.40 54.36 60.21
N ARG A 284 -16.28 53.45 60.73
CA ARG A 284 -16.89 53.63 62.07
C ARG A 284 -15.83 53.60 63.19
N LEU A 285 -14.91 52.66 63.11
CA LEU A 285 -13.80 52.58 64.10
C LEU A 285 -12.96 53.85 64.10
N THR A 286 -12.62 54.38 62.93
CA THR A 286 -11.85 55.62 62.80
C THR A 286 -12.59 56.79 63.45
N LEU A 287 -13.87 56.96 63.19
CA LEU A 287 -14.68 58.03 63.77
C LEU A 287 -14.80 57.88 65.29
N SER A 288 -15.06 56.66 65.80
CA SER A 288 -15.16 56.39 67.24
C SER A 288 -13.81 56.67 67.93
N ASN A 289 -12.70 56.35 67.35
CA ASN A 289 -11.35 56.65 67.87
C ASN A 289 -11.10 58.21 67.94
N GLN A 290 -11.58 58.98 66.95
CA GLN A 290 -11.48 60.46 66.96
C GLN A 290 -12.29 61.00 68.12
N GLU A 291 -13.56 60.60 68.25
CA GLU A 291 -14.44 61.02 69.34
C GLU A 291 -13.83 60.68 70.72
N LEU A 292 -13.25 59.48 70.85
CA LEU A 292 -12.60 59.09 72.10
C LEU A 292 -11.41 59.94 72.41
N GLU A 293 -10.57 60.33 71.46
CA GLU A 293 -9.39 61.13 71.64
C GLU A 293 -9.80 62.56 71.98
N GLU A 294 -10.86 63.16 71.37
CA GLU A 294 -11.39 64.44 71.71
C GLU A 294 -11.95 64.49 73.16
N ALA A 295 -12.69 63.46 73.56
CA ALA A 295 -13.18 63.33 74.94
C ALA A 295 -12.04 63.22 75.96
N ARG A 296 -11.03 62.39 75.59
CA ARG A 296 -9.80 62.25 76.39
C ARG A 296 -9.10 63.60 76.61
N GLN A 297 -8.88 64.37 75.53
CA GLN A 297 -8.24 65.66 75.59
C GLN A 297 -9.07 66.67 76.43
N THR A 298 -10.36 66.68 76.25
CA THR A 298 -11.27 67.55 77.07
C THR A 298 -11.16 67.19 78.56
N ALA A 299 -11.15 65.89 78.91
CA ALA A 299 -10.98 65.48 80.30
C ALA A 299 -9.63 65.89 80.88
N LEU A 300 -8.56 65.80 80.12
CA LEU A 300 -7.20 66.22 80.49
C LEU A 300 -7.17 67.73 80.75
N ASP A 301 -7.76 68.54 79.87
CA ASP A 301 -7.85 70.03 79.99
C ASP A 301 -8.64 70.44 81.24
N MET A 302 -9.76 69.74 81.53
CA MET A 302 -10.52 69.97 82.77
C MET A 302 -9.76 69.60 84.00
N ALA A 303 -9.02 68.50 84.00
CA ALA A 303 -8.19 68.09 85.11
C ALA A 303 -7.05 69.07 85.38
N GLN A 304 -6.44 69.56 84.31
CA GLN A 304 -5.38 70.59 84.41
C GLN A 304 -5.90 71.93 84.93
N ALA A 305 -7.07 72.37 84.45
CA ALA A 305 -7.74 73.57 84.91
C ALA A 305 -8.08 73.45 86.42
N ARG A 306 -8.62 72.32 86.87
CA ARG A 306 -8.89 72.02 88.26
C ARG A 306 -7.63 72.08 89.12
N ALA A 307 -6.55 71.46 88.63
CA ALA A 307 -5.25 71.46 89.40
C ALA A 307 -4.70 72.93 89.51
N SER A 308 -4.78 73.71 88.39
CA SER A 308 -4.37 75.10 88.44
C SER A 308 -5.24 75.96 89.38
N PHE A 309 -6.56 75.71 89.35
CA PHE A 309 -7.50 76.44 90.26
C PHE A 309 -7.16 76.12 91.73
N LEU A 310 -6.94 74.84 92.12
CA LEU A 310 -6.60 74.40 93.44
C LEU A 310 -5.24 74.94 93.87
N ALA A 311 -4.26 75.04 93.00
CA ALA A 311 -2.94 75.60 93.25
C ALA A 311 -3.11 77.14 93.49
N ASN A 312 -3.83 77.86 92.68
CA ASN A 312 -4.06 79.26 92.88
C ASN A 312 -4.86 79.54 94.15
N MET A 313 -5.91 78.79 94.40
CA MET A 313 -6.68 78.90 95.64
C MET A 313 -5.81 78.66 96.87
N SER A 314 -4.94 77.66 96.80
CA SER A 314 -4.02 77.39 97.93
C SER A 314 -3.05 78.53 98.15
N HIS A 315 -2.62 79.19 97.03
CA HIS A 315 -1.74 80.33 97.10
C HIS A 315 -2.49 81.56 97.68
N GLU A 316 -3.72 81.80 97.24
CA GLU A 316 -4.58 82.97 97.67
C GLU A 316 -5.00 82.78 99.15
N ILE A 317 -5.20 81.50 99.62
CA ILE A 317 -5.52 81.21 101.04
C ILE A 317 -4.28 81.32 101.91
N ARG A 318 -3.15 80.97 101.39
CA ARG A 318 -1.86 81.02 102.16
C ARG A 318 -1.36 82.47 102.44
N THR A 319 -1.61 83.40 101.51
CA THR A 319 -1.15 84.80 101.59
C THR A 319 -1.85 85.54 102.72
N PRO A 320 -3.15 85.52 102.98
CA PRO A 320 -3.78 86.15 104.14
C PRO A 320 -3.55 85.44 105.45
N LEU A 321 -3.39 84.13 105.51
CA LEU A 321 -2.98 83.39 106.72
C LEU A 321 -1.62 83.74 107.15
N UNK A 322 -0.91 84.49 106.30
CA UNK A 322 0.11 84.80 106.58
C UNK A 322 0.24 85.98 107.15
N UNK A 323 -0.51 86.54 106.79
CA UNK A 323 -0.56 87.57 107.26
C UNK A 323 -1.00 87.79 108.45
N ALA A 324 -1.84 86.97 109.01
CA ALA A 324 -2.45 86.90 110.32
C ALA A 324 -1.58 86.43 111.46
N ARG A 325 -0.30 86.14 111.16
CA ARG A 325 0.63 85.61 112.13
C ARG A 325 1.83 86.53 112.37
N ARG A 326 1.63 87.92 112.13
CA ARG A 326 2.55 88.91 112.60
C ARG A 326 1.93 89.87 113.61
#